data_cdf33273efc7195d53690dacabb1e96b
#
_entry.id   cdf33273efc7195d53690dacabb1e96b
#
_cell.length_a   1.000
_cell.length_b   1.000
_cell.length_c   1.000
_cell.angle_alpha   90.00
_cell.angle_beta   90.00
_cell.angle_gamma   90.00
#
_symmetry.space_group_name_H-M   'P 1'
#
loop_
_entity.id
_entity.type
_entity.pdbx_description
1 polymer ?
#
loop_
_entity_poly.entity_id
_entity_poly.type
_entity_poly.pdbx_seq_one_letter_code
_entity_poly.pdbx_strand_id
1 'polypeptide(L)'
;MSSPLADRLRPEKIEDMVGQKHLLAEGMPLRNILNSGTLPNLIFYGPSGTGKTTLAKIIAKTTNRKLHKLNGTNASTADIKEIVSELDTLAAPNGILLYLDEIQYFNKKQQQSLLQYIENGAITLIASTTENPYFYIYSAVLSRSTVFEFKSVTAEDLLPAIDRGYKFLENESGTLIEVPQEVKEHIAYAAGGDVRKALNFVELSVLSVAPKDGKRVITPESVMSLTQKNTFRYDKKGDENYDVMSAFQKSMRGSDPNAALHYLARLLEAGDLPSATRRLMVCACEDVGLAYPMIIPIVKAAVDAALQVGLPEARIPLADAVVLVCTAPKSNSAYKGINAAMEDVQNGNYGRIPRTLQNKHFDGEDNPNKGQFYKYPHDYKNHYVSQQYLPDDIKSRKYYVFGDNKIEQAAKAYWDLVKGKTYKILAGCLLLC
;
A
#
# COMPACT_ATOMS: atom_id res chain seq x y z
N MET A 1 -11.52 20.09 28.97
CA MET A 1 -10.50 20.25 27.90
C MET A 1 -11.25 20.41 26.59
N SER A 2 -10.92 21.43 25.78
CA SER A 2 -11.51 21.58 24.42
C SER A 2 -11.04 20.42 23.53
N SER A 3 -11.86 20.01 22.56
CA SER A 3 -11.45 18.99 21.57
C SER A 3 -10.28 19.53 20.73
N PRO A 4 -9.41 18.65 20.16
CA PRO A 4 -8.29 19.06 19.31
C PRO A 4 -8.71 19.98 18.18
N LEU A 5 -7.86 20.91 17.78
CA LEU A 5 -8.13 21.88 16.71
C LEU A 5 -8.60 21.20 15.41
N ALA A 6 -8.01 20.06 15.07
CA ALA A 6 -8.38 19.28 13.90
C ALA A 6 -9.84 18.78 13.92
N ASP A 7 -10.43 18.58 15.09
CA ASP A 7 -11.85 18.20 15.22
C ASP A 7 -12.77 19.42 15.21
N ARG A 8 -12.33 20.54 15.78
CA ARG A 8 -13.06 21.83 15.79
C ARG A 8 -13.16 22.47 14.40
N LEU A 9 -12.12 22.30 13.57
CA LEU A 9 -12.03 22.83 12.20
C LEU A 9 -12.38 21.79 11.13
N ARG A 10 -13.02 20.70 11.52
CA ARG A 10 -13.39 19.67 10.54
C ARG A 10 -14.32 20.24 9.48
N PRO A 11 -13.97 20.09 8.18
CA PRO A 11 -14.83 20.53 7.08
C PRO A 11 -16.25 19.98 7.16
N GLU A 12 -17.24 20.82 6.89
CA GLU A 12 -18.64 20.44 6.81
C GLU A 12 -19.15 20.33 5.36
N LYS A 13 -18.41 20.88 4.41
CA LYS A 13 -18.69 20.86 2.97
C LYS A 13 -17.48 20.34 2.22
N ILE A 14 -17.72 19.80 1.01
CA ILE A 14 -16.65 19.27 0.15
C ILE A 14 -15.70 20.39 -0.27
N GLU A 15 -16.23 21.59 -0.50
CA GLU A 15 -15.46 22.78 -0.91
C GLU A 15 -14.43 23.20 0.14
N ASP A 16 -14.66 22.89 1.41
CA ASP A 16 -13.75 23.21 2.52
C ASP A 16 -12.66 22.15 2.72
N MET A 17 -12.77 21.01 2.03
CA MET A 17 -11.75 19.96 2.09
C MET A 17 -10.50 20.39 1.31
N VAL A 18 -9.34 20.10 1.88
CA VAL A 18 -8.06 20.37 1.24
C VAL A 18 -7.50 19.11 0.56
N GLY A 19 -6.85 19.29 -0.57
CA GLY A 19 -6.32 18.18 -1.37
C GLY A 19 -7.42 17.38 -2.08
N GLN A 20 -7.10 16.15 -2.49
CA GLN A 20 -7.99 15.18 -3.15
C GLN A 20 -8.69 15.71 -4.42
N LYS A 21 -8.05 16.65 -5.13
CA LYS A 21 -8.62 17.26 -6.36
C LYS A 21 -8.99 16.22 -7.43
N HIS A 22 -8.21 15.12 -7.51
CA HIS A 22 -8.45 14.00 -8.44
C HIS A 22 -9.74 13.21 -8.14
N LEU A 23 -10.33 13.38 -6.95
CA LEU A 23 -11.59 12.76 -6.54
C LEU A 23 -12.75 13.76 -6.45
N LEU A 24 -12.49 14.98 -5.95
CA LEU A 24 -13.50 15.91 -5.49
C LEU A 24 -13.67 17.16 -6.35
N ALA A 25 -12.78 17.40 -7.34
CA ALA A 25 -12.96 18.49 -8.28
C ALA A 25 -14.24 18.28 -9.13
N GLU A 26 -14.78 19.35 -9.72
CA GLU A 26 -15.90 19.26 -10.64
C GLU A 26 -15.61 18.30 -11.80
N GLY A 27 -16.60 17.46 -12.13
CA GLY A 27 -16.46 16.45 -13.18
C GLY A 27 -15.73 15.17 -12.77
N MET A 28 -15.15 15.09 -11.58
CA MET A 28 -14.49 13.86 -11.12
C MET A 28 -15.49 12.79 -10.69
N PRO A 29 -15.16 11.49 -10.86
CA PRO A 29 -16.08 10.38 -10.65
C PRO A 29 -16.76 10.39 -9.28
N LEU A 30 -16.00 10.59 -8.20
CA LEU A 30 -16.57 10.62 -6.85
C LEU A 30 -17.49 11.83 -6.66
N ARG A 31 -17.10 13.01 -7.16
CA ARG A 31 -17.93 14.22 -7.12
C ARG A 31 -19.25 14.01 -7.86
N ASN A 32 -19.20 13.40 -9.02
CA ASN A 32 -20.41 13.09 -9.82
C ASN A 32 -21.34 12.11 -9.10
N ILE A 33 -20.80 11.07 -8.46
CA ILE A 33 -21.58 10.13 -7.64
C ILE A 33 -22.29 10.87 -6.51
N LEU A 34 -21.59 11.76 -5.80
CA LEU A 34 -22.17 12.52 -4.69
C LEU A 34 -23.28 13.48 -5.16
N ASN A 35 -23.12 14.04 -6.34
CA ASN A 35 -24.12 14.95 -6.94
C ASN A 35 -25.33 14.19 -7.54
N SER A 36 -25.22 12.90 -7.86
CA SER A 36 -26.30 12.11 -8.45
C SER A 36 -27.46 11.79 -7.51
N GLY A 37 -27.26 11.97 -6.21
CA GLY A 37 -28.22 11.59 -5.17
C GLY A 37 -28.30 10.08 -4.87
N THR A 38 -27.63 9.25 -5.67
CA THR A 38 -27.55 7.79 -5.45
C THR A 38 -26.17 7.44 -4.91
N LEU A 39 -26.10 6.95 -3.69
CA LEU A 39 -24.86 6.60 -3.02
C LEU A 39 -24.62 5.09 -3.05
N PRO A 40 -23.65 4.59 -3.83
CA PRO A 40 -23.22 3.19 -3.78
C PRO A 40 -22.39 2.93 -2.52
N ASN A 41 -22.07 1.66 -2.26
CA ASN A 41 -21.06 1.33 -1.26
C ASN A 41 -19.67 1.79 -1.71
N LEU A 42 -18.90 2.41 -0.81
CA LEU A 42 -17.63 3.04 -1.09
C LEU A 42 -16.53 2.47 -0.20
N ILE A 43 -15.35 2.34 -0.75
CA ILE A 43 -14.13 2.01 0.00
C ILE A 43 -13.11 3.10 -0.25
N PHE A 44 -12.69 3.78 0.81
CA PHE A 44 -11.65 4.80 0.79
C PHE A 44 -10.34 4.23 1.33
N TYR A 45 -9.30 4.17 0.51
CA TYR A 45 -7.98 3.72 1.00
C TYR A 45 -6.92 4.79 0.79
N GLY A 46 -5.88 4.75 1.61
CA GLY A 46 -4.76 5.68 1.55
C GLY A 46 -4.30 6.17 2.93
N PRO A 47 -3.27 7.03 3.00
CA PRO A 47 -2.63 7.45 4.24
C PRO A 47 -3.59 8.07 5.26
N SER A 48 -3.21 8.05 6.54
CA SER A 48 -3.96 8.71 7.61
C SER A 48 -4.01 10.24 7.39
N GLY A 49 -5.01 10.91 7.99
CA GLY A 49 -5.12 12.37 7.95
C GLY A 49 -5.48 12.98 6.59
N THR A 50 -5.78 12.18 5.57
CA THR A 50 -6.09 12.63 4.19
C THR A 50 -7.56 13.00 3.96
N GLY A 51 -8.42 12.91 4.99
CA GLY A 51 -9.81 13.36 4.93
C GLY A 51 -10.87 12.27 4.73
N LYS A 52 -10.53 10.97 4.71
CA LYS A 52 -11.48 9.84 4.53
C LYS A 52 -12.69 9.92 5.47
N THR A 53 -12.44 10.01 6.78
CA THR A 53 -13.51 10.15 7.81
C THR A 53 -14.31 11.44 7.69
N THR A 54 -13.65 12.53 7.26
CA THR A 54 -14.31 13.83 7.04
C THR A 54 -15.29 13.74 5.88
N LEU A 55 -14.87 13.16 4.75
CA LEU A 55 -15.74 12.99 3.59
C LEU A 55 -16.95 12.10 3.93
N ALA A 56 -16.74 11.00 4.66
CA ALA A 56 -17.86 10.14 5.09
C ALA A 56 -18.90 10.91 5.92
N LYS A 57 -18.46 11.80 6.82
CA LYS A 57 -19.38 12.67 7.59
C LYS A 57 -20.12 13.67 6.71
N ILE A 58 -19.43 14.29 5.74
CA ILE A 58 -20.06 15.21 4.79
C ILE A 58 -21.12 14.47 3.98
N ILE A 59 -20.82 13.29 3.46
CA ILE A 59 -21.76 12.46 2.71
C ILE A 59 -22.99 12.13 3.54
N ALA A 60 -22.81 11.73 4.80
CA ALA A 60 -23.94 11.43 5.69
C ALA A 60 -24.86 12.64 5.88
N LYS A 61 -24.26 13.82 6.10
CA LYS A 61 -25.00 15.10 6.26
C LYS A 61 -25.75 15.47 4.97
N THR A 62 -25.10 15.34 3.81
CA THR A 62 -25.70 15.69 2.51
C THR A 62 -26.83 14.75 2.10
N THR A 63 -26.71 13.46 2.41
CA THR A 63 -27.73 12.45 2.07
C THR A 63 -28.84 12.32 3.11
N ASN A 64 -28.77 13.08 4.21
CA ASN A 64 -29.71 13.02 5.34
C ASN A 64 -29.93 11.60 5.86
N ARG A 65 -28.87 10.76 5.83
CA ARG A 65 -28.87 9.39 6.38
C ARG A 65 -28.33 9.37 7.79
N LYS A 66 -28.82 8.46 8.59
CA LYS A 66 -28.26 8.27 9.94
C LYS A 66 -26.86 7.68 9.85
N LEU A 67 -25.85 8.42 10.34
CA LEU A 67 -24.46 7.97 10.35
C LEU A 67 -24.18 7.14 11.60
N HIS A 68 -23.80 5.88 11.40
CA HIS A 68 -23.14 5.07 12.41
C HIS A 68 -21.65 4.95 12.10
N LYS A 69 -20.81 5.10 13.12
CA LYS A 69 -19.38 4.94 12.99
C LYS A 69 -18.90 3.77 13.83
N LEU A 70 -18.29 2.80 13.18
CA LEU A 70 -17.58 1.69 13.81
C LEU A 70 -16.08 1.79 13.51
N ASN A 71 -15.25 1.31 14.43
CA ASN A 71 -13.82 1.15 14.20
C ASN A 71 -13.50 -0.34 14.20
N GLY A 72 -12.83 -0.81 13.13
CA GLY A 72 -12.48 -2.22 12.95
C GLY A 72 -11.67 -2.83 14.08
N THR A 73 -10.93 -2.03 14.85
CA THR A 73 -10.15 -2.51 15.99
C THR A 73 -10.98 -2.93 17.18
N ASN A 74 -12.17 -2.31 17.39
CA ASN A 74 -12.97 -2.49 18.61
C ASN A 74 -14.38 -3.02 18.34
N ALA A 75 -14.86 -2.91 17.11
CA ALA A 75 -16.24 -3.27 16.77
C ALA A 75 -16.43 -4.78 16.62
N SER A 76 -17.61 -5.23 17.02
CA SER A 76 -18.04 -6.63 16.99
C SER A 76 -19.23 -6.85 16.04
N THR A 77 -19.57 -8.11 15.79
CA THR A 77 -20.81 -8.45 15.06
C THR A 77 -22.08 -8.08 15.83
N ALA A 78 -21.99 -7.90 17.14
CA ALA A 78 -23.12 -7.44 17.95
C ALA A 78 -23.45 -5.97 17.67
N ASP A 79 -22.42 -5.13 17.53
CA ASP A 79 -22.61 -3.71 17.19
C ASP A 79 -23.28 -3.53 15.82
N ILE A 80 -22.93 -4.39 14.85
CA ILE A 80 -23.60 -4.39 13.54
C ILE A 80 -25.09 -4.75 13.68
N LYS A 81 -25.42 -5.75 14.51
CA LYS A 81 -26.81 -6.14 14.75
C LYS A 81 -27.62 -5.05 15.45
N GLU A 82 -27.02 -4.34 16.39
CA GLU A 82 -27.63 -3.19 17.07
C GLU A 82 -27.97 -2.09 16.05
N ILE A 83 -27.01 -1.73 15.19
CA ILE A 83 -27.22 -0.74 14.13
C ILE A 83 -28.36 -1.18 13.19
N VAL A 84 -28.39 -2.46 12.82
CA VAL A 84 -29.45 -3.01 11.97
C VAL A 84 -30.83 -2.97 12.63
N SER A 85 -30.90 -3.12 13.95
CA SER A 85 -32.18 -3.05 14.68
C SER A 85 -32.86 -1.66 14.60
N GLU A 86 -32.13 -0.63 14.19
CA GLU A 86 -32.68 0.71 13.98
C GLU A 86 -33.28 0.91 12.57
N LEU A 87 -33.07 -0.03 11.66
CA LEU A 87 -33.68 -0.01 10.34
C LEU A 87 -35.22 -0.08 10.49
N ASP A 88 -35.92 0.56 9.57
CA ASP A 88 -37.39 0.65 9.54
C ASP A 88 -38.03 1.34 10.77
N THR A 89 -37.20 2.06 11.56
CA THR A 89 -37.67 2.88 12.67
C THR A 89 -37.68 4.37 12.31
N LEU A 90 -38.38 5.18 13.10
CA LEU A 90 -38.35 6.66 12.98
C LEU A 90 -36.94 7.24 13.20
N ALA A 91 -36.01 6.46 13.70
CA ALA A 91 -34.63 6.88 13.93
C ALA A 91 -33.78 6.94 12.65
N ALA A 92 -34.15 6.22 11.58
CA ALA A 92 -33.41 6.18 10.32
C ALA A 92 -34.35 6.21 9.09
N PRO A 93 -35.16 7.28 8.89
CA PRO A 93 -36.18 7.33 7.84
C PRO A 93 -35.62 7.27 6.41
N ASN A 94 -34.37 7.69 6.22
CA ASN A 94 -33.67 7.67 4.92
C ASN A 94 -32.62 6.55 4.82
N GLY A 95 -32.68 5.57 5.72
CA GLY A 95 -31.72 4.47 5.83
C GLY A 95 -30.45 4.84 6.60
N ILE A 96 -29.58 3.85 6.74
CA ILE A 96 -28.37 3.94 7.53
C ILE A 96 -27.15 4.08 6.60
N LEU A 97 -26.25 5.00 6.93
CA LEU A 97 -24.89 5.05 6.42
C LEU A 97 -23.94 4.52 7.48
N LEU A 98 -23.32 3.39 7.22
CA LEU A 98 -22.31 2.80 8.10
C LEU A 98 -20.93 3.22 7.64
N TYR A 99 -20.23 4.04 8.45
CA TYR A 99 -18.82 4.31 8.26
C TYR A 99 -18.00 3.33 9.10
N LEU A 100 -17.26 2.45 8.43
CA LEU A 100 -16.37 1.48 9.06
C LEU A 100 -14.91 1.90 8.87
N ASP A 101 -14.31 2.43 9.93
CA ASP A 101 -12.91 2.86 9.96
C ASP A 101 -11.99 1.65 10.17
N GLU A 102 -10.88 1.59 9.44
CA GLU A 102 -9.86 0.52 9.51
C GLU A 102 -10.45 -0.90 9.33
N ILE A 103 -11.20 -1.08 8.23
CA ILE A 103 -11.91 -2.34 7.90
C ILE A 103 -10.98 -3.57 7.84
N GLN A 104 -9.67 -3.40 7.60
CA GLN A 104 -8.71 -4.51 7.57
C GLN A 104 -8.60 -5.27 8.90
N TYR A 105 -9.00 -4.67 10.00
CA TYR A 105 -9.07 -5.35 11.31
C TYR A 105 -10.33 -6.21 11.49
N PHE A 106 -11.32 -6.08 10.61
CA PHE A 106 -12.44 -7.00 10.59
C PHE A 106 -12.01 -8.33 9.98
N ASN A 107 -12.23 -9.42 10.69
CA ASN A 107 -12.01 -10.75 10.12
C ASN A 107 -13.07 -11.07 9.04
N LYS A 108 -12.80 -12.13 8.26
CA LYS A 108 -13.68 -12.54 7.15
C LYS A 108 -15.14 -12.75 7.58
N LYS A 109 -15.37 -13.34 8.76
CA LYS A 109 -16.74 -13.61 9.28
C LYS A 109 -17.48 -12.31 9.60
N GLN A 110 -16.78 -11.33 10.17
CA GLN A 110 -17.35 -10.00 10.45
C GLN A 110 -17.68 -9.27 9.15
N GLN A 111 -16.79 -9.30 8.15
CA GLN A 111 -17.07 -8.71 6.85
C GLN A 111 -18.22 -9.41 6.11
N GLN A 112 -18.33 -10.73 6.23
CA GLN A 112 -19.45 -11.49 5.67
C GLN A 112 -20.79 -11.11 6.30
N SER A 113 -20.83 -10.79 7.60
CA SER A 113 -22.08 -10.39 8.26
C SER A 113 -22.67 -9.07 7.73
N LEU A 114 -21.86 -8.25 7.06
CA LEU A 114 -22.33 -7.02 6.42
C LEU A 114 -23.02 -7.28 5.07
N LEU A 115 -22.68 -8.38 4.39
CA LEU A 115 -23.07 -8.59 2.98
C LEU A 115 -24.59 -8.53 2.78
N GLN A 116 -25.37 -9.23 3.60
CA GLN A 116 -26.81 -9.25 3.46
C GLN A 116 -27.45 -7.87 3.54
N TYR A 117 -26.88 -6.95 4.33
CA TYR A 117 -27.40 -5.60 4.57
C TYR A 117 -26.97 -4.60 3.51
N ILE A 118 -25.80 -4.81 2.89
CA ILE A 118 -25.35 -3.99 1.77
C ILE A 118 -25.93 -4.48 0.43
N GLU A 119 -26.28 -5.76 0.30
CA GLU A 119 -26.93 -6.34 -0.88
C GLU A 119 -28.37 -5.91 -1.02
N ASN A 120 -29.14 -5.89 0.06
CA ASN A 120 -30.53 -5.44 0.05
C ASN A 120 -30.69 -3.91 0.17
N GLY A 121 -29.57 -3.17 0.25
CA GLY A 121 -29.58 -1.71 0.35
C GLY A 121 -30.03 -1.14 1.70
N ALA A 122 -30.24 -1.98 2.73
CA ALA A 122 -30.62 -1.55 4.06
C ALA A 122 -29.53 -0.68 4.71
N ILE A 123 -28.27 -0.99 4.43
CA ILE A 123 -27.12 -0.21 4.85
C ILE A 123 -26.32 0.22 3.61
N THR A 124 -25.96 1.50 3.56
CA THR A 124 -24.92 1.97 2.65
C THR A 124 -23.59 1.98 3.39
N LEU A 125 -22.62 1.22 2.90
CA LEU A 125 -21.29 1.10 3.52
C LEU A 125 -20.34 2.15 2.94
N ILE A 126 -19.65 2.88 3.83
CA ILE A 126 -18.40 3.56 3.51
C ILE A 126 -17.33 2.96 4.41
N ALA A 127 -16.43 2.18 3.84
CA ALA A 127 -15.30 1.62 4.58
C ALA A 127 -14.04 2.45 4.33
N SER A 128 -13.15 2.54 5.34
CA SER A 128 -11.82 3.13 5.17
C SER A 128 -10.71 2.20 5.63
N THR A 129 -9.56 2.33 4.99
CA THR A 129 -8.35 1.58 5.34
C THR A 129 -7.10 2.36 4.95
N THR A 130 -6.01 2.15 5.69
CA THR A 130 -4.66 2.62 5.31
C THR A 130 -3.93 1.60 4.45
N GLU A 131 -4.42 0.36 4.38
CA GLU A 131 -3.83 -0.76 3.66
C GLU A 131 -4.43 -0.92 2.25
N ASN A 132 -3.77 -1.72 1.40
CA ASN A 132 -4.30 -2.02 0.07
C ASN A 132 -5.59 -2.87 0.19
N PRO A 133 -6.76 -2.36 -0.24
CA PRO A 133 -8.05 -3.03 -0.03
C PRO A 133 -8.15 -4.40 -0.71
N TYR A 134 -7.44 -4.60 -1.80
CA TYR A 134 -7.49 -5.86 -2.57
C TYR A 134 -6.85 -7.05 -1.84
N PHE A 135 -6.04 -6.80 -0.80
CA PHE A 135 -5.44 -7.87 0.01
C PHE A 135 -6.18 -8.15 1.32
N TYR A 136 -6.87 -7.14 1.87
CA TYR A 136 -7.42 -7.22 3.23
C TYR A 136 -8.94 -7.25 3.28
N ILE A 137 -9.61 -6.77 2.23
CA ILE A 137 -11.08 -6.75 2.20
C ILE A 137 -11.59 -7.99 1.48
N TYR A 138 -12.62 -8.60 2.07
CA TYR A 138 -13.26 -9.78 1.49
C TYR A 138 -13.80 -9.48 0.09
N SER A 139 -13.49 -10.36 -0.88
CA SER A 139 -13.79 -10.14 -2.30
C SER A 139 -15.26 -9.86 -2.60
N ALA A 140 -16.18 -10.46 -1.83
CA ALA A 140 -17.62 -10.22 -1.99
C ALA A 140 -18.04 -8.79 -1.55
N VAL A 141 -17.34 -8.17 -0.60
CA VAL A 141 -17.55 -6.76 -0.23
C VAL A 141 -16.95 -5.84 -1.31
N LEU A 142 -15.74 -6.16 -1.78
CA LEU A 142 -15.08 -5.42 -2.87
C LEU A 142 -15.92 -5.37 -4.14
N SER A 143 -16.49 -6.51 -4.58
CA SER A 143 -17.28 -6.60 -5.81
C SER A 143 -18.59 -5.78 -5.76
N ARG A 144 -19.02 -5.36 -4.57
CA ARG A 144 -20.24 -4.56 -4.33
C ARG A 144 -19.93 -3.12 -3.92
N SER A 145 -18.68 -2.72 -4.02
CA SER A 145 -18.21 -1.40 -3.57
C SER A 145 -17.35 -0.75 -4.63
N THR A 146 -17.36 0.57 -4.69
CA THR A 146 -16.44 1.34 -5.52
C THR A 146 -15.27 1.81 -4.68
N VAL A 147 -14.05 1.54 -5.15
CA VAL A 147 -12.81 1.84 -4.43
C VAL A 147 -12.23 3.17 -4.90
N PHE A 148 -11.88 4.05 -3.96
CA PHE A 148 -11.24 5.34 -4.22
C PHE A 148 -9.96 5.50 -3.42
N GLU A 149 -8.89 5.89 -4.10
CA GLU A 149 -7.59 6.17 -3.49
C GLU A 149 -7.49 7.61 -3.01
N PHE A 150 -7.24 7.78 -1.72
CA PHE A 150 -6.87 9.06 -1.11
C PHE A 150 -5.35 9.18 -1.10
N LYS A 151 -4.84 10.25 -1.71
CA LYS A 151 -3.41 10.55 -1.75
C LYS A 151 -3.01 11.46 -0.59
N SER A 152 -1.73 11.43 -0.22
CA SER A 152 -1.17 12.43 0.71
C SER A 152 -1.44 13.82 0.18
N VAL A 153 -1.81 14.74 1.08
CA VAL A 153 -2.08 16.15 0.72
C VAL A 153 -0.76 16.86 0.50
N THR A 154 -0.60 17.58 -0.61
CA THR A 154 0.62 18.34 -0.87
C THR A 154 0.82 19.46 0.16
N ALA A 155 2.06 19.89 0.37
CA ALA A 155 2.34 21.01 1.28
C ALA A 155 1.57 22.28 0.88
N GLU A 156 1.46 22.55 -0.42
CA GLU A 156 0.71 23.69 -0.96
C GLU A 156 -0.79 23.58 -0.64
N ASP A 157 -1.37 22.39 -0.80
CA ASP A 157 -2.79 22.15 -0.49
C ASP A 157 -3.08 22.18 1.03
N LEU A 158 -2.07 22.04 1.90
CA LEU A 158 -2.21 22.15 3.35
C LEU A 158 -2.28 23.63 3.83
N LEU A 159 -1.68 24.56 3.11
CA LEU A 159 -1.60 25.98 3.53
C LEU A 159 -2.97 26.59 3.85
N PRO A 160 -4.03 26.41 3.05
CA PRO A 160 -5.36 26.94 3.38
C PRO A 160 -5.94 26.38 4.70
N ALA A 161 -5.64 25.14 5.05
CA ALA A 161 -6.08 24.57 6.33
C ALA A 161 -5.29 25.16 7.51
N ILE A 162 -3.99 25.36 7.34
CA ILE A 162 -3.11 26.01 8.32
C ILE A 162 -3.56 27.45 8.57
N ASP A 163 -3.84 28.22 7.51
CA ASP A 163 -4.33 29.60 7.63
C ASP A 163 -5.67 29.66 8.37
N ARG A 164 -6.61 28.77 8.06
CA ARG A 164 -7.87 28.65 8.80
C ARG A 164 -7.63 28.30 10.26
N GLY A 165 -6.64 27.46 10.56
CA GLY A 165 -6.25 27.08 11.91
C GLY A 165 -5.80 28.28 12.73
N TYR A 166 -4.87 29.07 12.23
CA TYR A 166 -4.38 30.27 12.90
C TYR A 166 -5.49 31.31 13.10
N LYS A 167 -6.27 31.57 12.05
CA LYS A 167 -7.40 32.51 12.11
C LYS A 167 -8.46 32.11 13.14
N PHE A 168 -8.74 30.83 13.24
CA PHE A 168 -9.67 30.29 14.23
C PHE A 168 -9.15 30.50 15.66
N LEU A 169 -7.89 30.19 15.93
CA LEU A 169 -7.27 30.38 17.24
C LEU A 169 -7.12 31.86 17.62
N GLU A 170 -6.88 32.74 16.65
CA GLU A 170 -6.89 34.18 16.83
C GLU A 170 -8.27 34.66 17.29
N ASN A 171 -9.33 34.27 16.61
CA ASN A 171 -10.69 34.59 16.96
C ASN A 171 -11.11 34.03 18.33
N GLU A 172 -10.71 32.78 18.64
CA GLU A 172 -11.06 32.15 19.91
C GLU A 172 -10.33 32.76 21.10
N SER A 173 -9.06 33.12 20.93
CA SER A 173 -8.24 33.71 22.02
C SER A 173 -8.40 35.24 22.16
N GLY A 174 -8.95 35.91 21.17
CA GLY A 174 -8.98 37.35 21.09
C GLY A 174 -7.59 38.03 21.04
N THR A 175 -6.56 37.26 20.69
CA THR A 175 -5.16 37.69 20.67
C THR A 175 -4.65 37.63 19.25
N LEU A 176 -4.08 38.70 18.71
CA LEU A 176 -3.50 38.72 17.37
C LEU A 176 -2.36 37.70 17.26
N ILE A 177 -2.38 36.89 16.21
CA ILE A 177 -1.36 35.86 15.95
C ILE A 177 -0.59 36.23 14.68
N GLU A 178 0.65 36.69 14.85
CA GLU A 178 1.55 36.99 13.73
C GLU A 178 2.37 35.78 13.39
N VAL A 179 2.21 35.25 12.14
CA VAL A 179 2.87 34.06 11.66
C VAL A 179 3.51 34.32 10.29
N PRO A 180 4.84 34.28 10.18
CA PRO A 180 5.53 34.35 8.90
C PRO A 180 5.14 33.23 7.95
N GLN A 181 5.16 33.51 6.65
CA GLN A 181 4.82 32.52 5.62
C GLN A 181 5.73 31.28 5.67
N GLU A 182 7.02 31.47 5.92
CA GLU A 182 8.01 30.39 6.07
C GLU A 182 7.65 29.40 7.19
N VAL A 183 7.04 29.88 8.28
CA VAL A 183 6.56 29.02 9.39
C VAL A 183 5.40 28.15 8.94
N LYS A 184 4.46 28.71 8.18
CA LYS A 184 3.31 27.94 7.64
C LYS A 184 3.79 26.87 6.66
N GLU A 185 4.71 27.22 5.78
CA GLU A 185 5.34 26.27 4.85
C GLU A 185 6.09 25.17 5.59
N HIS A 186 6.84 25.52 6.63
CA HIS A 186 7.54 24.56 7.47
C HIS A 186 6.57 23.56 8.12
N ILE A 187 5.46 24.04 8.70
CA ILE A 187 4.40 23.19 9.27
C ILE A 187 3.80 22.27 8.19
N ALA A 188 3.51 22.79 7.00
CA ALA A 188 2.94 22.04 5.89
C ALA A 188 3.87 20.87 5.47
N TYR A 189 5.17 21.13 5.38
CA TYR A 189 6.18 20.08 5.11
C TYR A 189 6.30 19.08 6.25
N ALA A 190 6.40 19.56 7.51
CA ALA A 190 6.53 18.71 8.69
C ALA A 190 5.34 17.79 8.92
N ALA A 191 4.16 18.17 8.42
CA ALA A 191 2.95 17.37 8.49
C ALA A 191 2.99 16.13 7.59
N GLY A 192 3.80 16.13 6.50
CA GLY A 192 3.96 14.99 5.61
C GLY A 192 2.67 14.56 4.91
N GLY A 193 1.78 15.52 4.58
CA GLY A 193 0.52 15.26 3.89
C GLY A 193 -0.66 14.87 4.80
N ASP A 194 -0.48 14.89 6.12
CA ASP A 194 -1.53 14.64 7.12
C ASP A 194 -2.11 15.97 7.64
N VAL A 195 -3.36 16.29 7.28
CA VAL A 195 -4.06 17.52 7.67
C VAL A 195 -4.24 17.61 9.20
N ARG A 196 -4.49 16.48 9.86
CA ARG A 196 -4.67 16.45 11.33
C ARG A 196 -3.38 16.82 12.04
N LYS A 197 -2.26 16.29 11.54
CA LYS A 197 -0.92 16.59 12.07
C LYS A 197 -0.55 18.06 11.84
N ALA A 198 -0.88 18.63 10.66
CA ALA A 198 -0.68 20.05 10.38
C ALA A 198 -1.44 20.94 11.38
N LEU A 199 -2.71 20.67 11.61
CA LEU A 199 -3.53 21.44 12.56
C LEU A 199 -3.07 21.26 14.02
N ASN A 200 -2.57 20.07 14.40
CA ASN A 200 -1.96 19.86 15.70
C ASN A 200 -0.69 20.72 15.87
N PHE A 201 0.16 20.82 14.85
CA PHE A 201 1.31 21.72 14.90
C PHE A 201 0.93 23.18 15.00
N VAL A 202 -0.13 23.61 14.30
CA VAL A 202 -0.69 24.95 14.45
C VAL A 202 -1.13 25.22 15.90
N GLU A 203 -1.91 24.31 16.49
CA GLU A 203 -2.39 24.44 17.87
C GLU A 203 -1.23 24.50 18.86
N LEU A 204 -0.25 23.59 18.75
CA LEU A 204 0.94 23.57 19.61
C LEU A 204 1.80 24.81 19.44
N SER A 205 1.95 25.34 18.22
CA SER A 205 2.75 26.55 17.98
C SER A 205 2.16 27.77 18.71
N VAL A 206 0.84 27.89 18.72
CA VAL A 206 0.16 28.98 19.42
C VAL A 206 0.22 28.80 20.95
N LEU A 207 0.06 27.56 21.44
CA LEU A 207 0.14 27.25 22.87
C LEU A 207 1.56 27.42 23.44
N SER A 208 2.59 27.22 22.62
CA SER A 208 3.99 27.33 23.06
C SER A 208 4.48 28.78 23.27
N VAL A 209 3.75 29.76 22.74
CA VAL A 209 4.12 31.18 22.81
C VAL A 209 3.18 31.96 23.71
N ALA A 210 3.71 32.56 24.77
CA ALA A 210 2.93 33.44 25.65
C ALA A 210 2.56 34.73 24.91
N PRO A 211 1.35 35.29 25.11
CA PRO A 211 0.99 36.61 24.55
C PRO A 211 1.84 37.71 25.19
N LYS A 212 2.35 38.61 24.35
CA LYS A 212 3.09 39.79 24.75
C LYS A 212 2.46 41.01 24.07
N ASP A 213 2.09 42.00 24.84
CA ASP A 213 1.43 43.24 24.36
C ASP A 213 0.18 42.96 23.48
N GLY A 214 -0.63 41.99 23.86
CA GLY A 214 -1.85 41.60 23.11
C GLY A 214 -1.61 40.82 21.84
N LYS A 215 -0.37 40.39 21.57
CA LYS A 215 0.03 39.64 20.37
C LYS A 215 0.79 38.39 20.71
N ARG A 216 0.70 37.38 19.83
CA ARG A 216 1.57 36.20 19.81
C ARG A 216 2.37 36.20 18.49
N VAL A 217 3.67 36.25 18.59
CA VAL A 217 4.56 36.17 17.42
C VAL A 217 5.16 34.78 17.34
N ILE A 218 4.74 34.03 16.34
CA ILE A 218 5.25 32.67 16.11
C ILE A 218 6.53 32.77 15.28
N THR A 219 7.65 32.28 15.81
CA THR A 219 8.94 32.32 15.14
C THR A 219 9.33 30.94 14.55
N PRO A 220 10.19 30.90 13.53
CA PRO A 220 10.69 29.64 13.00
C PRO A 220 11.31 28.73 14.08
N GLU A 221 12.08 29.30 15.02
CA GLU A 221 12.73 28.57 16.10
C GLU A 221 11.73 27.91 17.03
N SER A 222 10.61 28.62 17.35
CA SER A 222 9.55 28.07 18.21
C SER A 222 8.88 26.85 17.59
N VAL A 223 8.67 26.85 16.26
CA VAL A 223 8.04 25.75 15.54
C VAL A 223 9.03 24.63 15.25
N MET A 224 10.28 24.94 14.93
CA MET A 224 11.33 23.93 14.74
C MET A 224 11.47 23.04 15.97
N SER A 225 11.43 23.58 17.18
CA SER A 225 11.50 22.78 18.41
C SER A 225 10.35 21.79 18.57
N LEU A 226 9.15 22.14 18.09
CA LEU A 226 7.94 21.31 18.14
C LEU A 226 7.94 20.23 17.05
N THR A 227 8.58 20.52 15.93
CA THR A 227 8.60 19.64 14.75
C THR A 227 9.87 18.80 14.66
N GLN A 228 10.93 19.10 15.45
CA GLN A 228 12.29 18.53 15.36
C GLN A 228 12.39 16.99 15.40
N LYS A 229 11.42 16.28 15.93
CA LYS A 229 11.40 14.80 15.81
C LYS A 229 11.11 14.30 14.39
N ASN A 230 10.69 15.17 13.46
CA ASN A 230 10.25 14.80 12.13
C ASN A 230 10.87 15.58 10.96
N THR A 231 11.60 16.68 11.18
CA THR A 231 11.93 17.67 10.13
C THR A 231 13.37 17.70 9.64
N PHE A 232 14.31 17.10 10.35
CA PHE A 232 15.65 16.88 9.78
C PHE A 232 15.68 15.82 8.66
N ARG A 233 14.51 15.30 8.26
CA ARG A 233 14.43 14.04 7.54
C ARG A 233 13.83 14.12 6.14
N TYR A 234 13.27 15.25 5.71
CA TYR A 234 12.76 15.38 4.35
C TYR A 234 13.10 16.73 3.76
N ASP A 235 13.84 16.69 2.70
CA ASP A 235 14.13 17.82 1.86
C ASP A 235 12.85 18.29 1.13
N LYS A 236 12.81 19.57 0.81
CA LYS A 236 11.65 20.40 0.48
C LYS A 236 10.81 19.98 -0.75
N LYS A 237 11.07 18.83 -1.38
CA LYS A 237 10.30 18.37 -2.55
C LYS A 237 10.00 16.87 -2.42
N GLY A 238 8.73 16.50 -2.52
CA GLY A 238 8.30 15.09 -2.54
C GLY A 238 9.00 14.23 -3.59
N ASP A 239 9.53 14.84 -4.64
CA ASP A 239 10.35 14.21 -5.67
C ASP A 239 11.68 13.69 -5.12
N GLU A 240 12.30 14.37 -4.14
CA GLU A 240 13.61 13.96 -3.62
C GLU A 240 13.57 12.64 -2.82
N ASN A 241 12.47 12.35 -2.14
CA ASN A 241 12.31 11.05 -1.47
C ASN A 241 12.17 9.90 -2.49
N TYR A 242 11.43 10.14 -3.59
CA TYR A 242 11.36 9.18 -4.69
C TYR A 242 12.73 9.00 -5.36
N ASP A 243 13.51 10.07 -5.46
CA ASP A 243 14.86 10.03 -6.00
C ASP A 243 15.81 9.25 -5.08
N VAL A 244 15.75 9.44 -3.77
CA VAL A 244 16.54 8.66 -2.80
C VAL A 244 16.17 7.18 -2.84
N MET A 245 14.88 6.84 -2.86
CA MET A 245 14.44 5.45 -3.01
C MET A 245 14.89 4.83 -4.34
N SER A 246 14.81 5.60 -5.43
CA SER A 246 15.27 5.20 -6.76
C SER A 246 16.79 5.00 -6.79
N ALA A 247 17.54 5.93 -6.20
CA ALA A 247 18.98 5.85 -6.08
C ALA A 247 19.42 4.66 -5.23
N PHE A 248 18.74 4.40 -4.09
CA PHE A 248 18.97 3.25 -3.25
C PHE A 248 18.82 1.93 -4.03
N GLN A 249 17.71 1.78 -4.74
CA GLN A 249 17.44 0.59 -5.55
C GLN A 249 18.47 0.43 -6.68
N LYS A 250 18.76 1.52 -7.40
CA LYS A 250 19.73 1.51 -8.51
C LYS A 250 21.15 1.22 -8.05
N SER A 251 21.54 1.69 -6.86
CA SER A 251 22.87 1.40 -6.27
C SER A 251 23.01 -0.09 -5.94
N MET A 252 21.99 -0.70 -5.34
CA MET A 252 21.98 -2.14 -5.08
C MET A 252 22.02 -2.96 -6.37
N ARG A 253 21.21 -2.59 -7.36
CA ARG A 253 21.19 -3.20 -8.69
C ARG A 253 22.54 -3.05 -9.41
N GLY A 254 23.15 -1.87 -9.30
CA GLY A 254 24.45 -1.54 -9.85
C GLY A 254 25.65 -2.11 -9.09
N SER A 255 25.41 -2.83 -7.97
CA SER A 255 26.48 -3.41 -7.15
C SER A 255 27.46 -2.40 -6.54
N ASP A 256 26.94 -1.22 -6.16
CA ASP A 256 27.72 -0.21 -5.41
C ASP A 256 27.27 -0.20 -3.94
N PRO A 257 27.97 -0.92 -3.04
CA PRO A 257 27.63 -0.97 -1.63
C PRO A 257 27.80 0.38 -0.91
N ASN A 258 28.74 1.23 -1.35
CA ASN A 258 28.97 2.53 -0.72
C ASN A 258 27.81 3.49 -0.98
N ALA A 259 27.37 3.60 -2.24
CA ALA A 259 26.23 4.39 -2.59
C ALA A 259 24.95 3.84 -1.94
N ALA A 260 24.76 2.51 -1.94
CA ALA A 260 23.59 1.87 -1.33
C ALA A 260 23.51 2.14 0.18
N LEU A 261 24.62 2.03 0.92
CA LEU A 261 24.67 2.37 2.34
C LEU A 261 24.41 3.85 2.61
N HIS A 262 24.90 4.74 1.75
CA HIS A 262 24.63 6.17 1.87
C HIS A 262 23.13 6.46 1.71
N TYR A 263 22.49 5.92 0.67
CA TYR A 263 21.05 6.13 0.46
C TYR A 263 20.20 5.40 1.50
N LEU A 264 20.63 4.23 2.00
CA LEU A 264 19.99 3.59 3.16
C LEU A 264 20.01 4.53 4.36
N ALA A 265 21.18 5.11 4.70
CA ALA A 265 21.30 6.03 5.82
C ALA A 265 20.36 7.24 5.66
N ARG A 266 20.26 7.81 4.47
CA ARG A 266 19.30 8.90 4.19
C ARG A 266 17.85 8.50 4.44
N LEU A 267 17.41 7.30 4.01
CA LEU A 267 16.08 6.78 4.26
C LEU A 267 15.83 6.54 5.76
N LEU A 268 16.81 5.99 6.49
CA LEU A 268 16.67 5.72 7.92
C LEU A 268 16.67 7.00 8.75
N GLU A 269 17.52 7.98 8.42
CA GLU A 269 17.49 9.30 9.02
C GLU A 269 16.15 10.02 8.76
N ALA A 270 15.56 9.82 7.59
CA ALA A 270 14.20 10.25 7.28
C ALA A 270 13.11 9.51 8.07
N GLY A 271 13.45 8.42 8.79
CA GLY A 271 12.51 7.56 9.49
C GLY A 271 11.71 6.65 8.57
N ASP A 272 12.07 6.54 7.28
CA ASP A 272 11.36 5.75 6.29
C ASP A 272 11.87 4.30 6.22
N LEU A 273 11.81 3.63 7.39
CA LEU A 273 12.12 2.21 7.51
C LEU A 273 11.25 1.31 6.61
N PRO A 274 9.93 1.58 6.44
CA PRO A 274 9.08 0.77 5.57
C PRO A 274 9.51 0.79 4.10
N SER A 275 9.87 1.94 3.54
CA SER A 275 10.32 2.05 2.15
C SER A 275 11.68 1.39 1.94
N ALA A 276 12.61 1.59 2.90
CA ALA A 276 13.93 0.96 2.84
C ALA A 276 13.82 -0.57 2.83
N THR A 277 13.05 -1.15 3.75
CA THR A 277 12.86 -2.61 3.85
C THR A 277 12.15 -3.18 2.62
N ARG A 278 11.10 -2.51 2.14
CA ARG A 278 10.38 -2.92 0.91
C ARG A 278 11.30 -2.95 -0.30
N ARG A 279 12.11 -1.90 -0.52
CA ARG A 279 13.02 -1.81 -1.66
C ARG A 279 14.12 -2.84 -1.60
N LEU A 280 14.67 -3.10 -0.41
CA LEU A 280 15.67 -4.13 -0.18
C LEU A 280 15.14 -5.53 -0.54
N MET A 281 13.93 -5.88 -0.07
CA MET A 281 13.28 -7.16 -0.40
C MET A 281 13.00 -7.31 -1.90
N VAL A 282 12.52 -6.24 -2.55
CA VAL A 282 12.29 -6.25 -4.00
C VAL A 282 13.60 -6.50 -4.75
N CYS A 283 14.69 -5.77 -4.44
CA CYS A 283 15.98 -5.97 -5.08
C CYS A 283 16.56 -7.37 -4.87
N ALA A 284 16.40 -7.94 -3.68
CA ALA A 284 16.84 -9.31 -3.40
C ALA A 284 16.19 -10.32 -4.33
N CYS A 285 14.89 -10.14 -4.63
CA CYS A 285 14.14 -11.04 -5.53
C CYS A 285 14.30 -10.71 -7.01
N GLU A 286 14.28 -9.41 -7.35
CA GLU A 286 14.28 -8.92 -8.74
C GLU A 286 15.66 -8.98 -9.38
N ASP A 287 16.70 -8.55 -8.65
CA ASP A 287 18.03 -8.32 -9.20
C ASP A 287 19.04 -9.44 -8.87
N VAL A 288 18.91 -10.09 -7.71
CA VAL A 288 19.75 -11.23 -7.31
C VAL A 288 19.06 -12.57 -7.62
N GLY A 289 17.86 -12.76 -7.08
CA GLY A 289 16.98 -13.88 -7.40
C GLY A 289 17.67 -15.24 -7.42
N LEU A 290 17.57 -15.91 -8.55
CA LEU A 290 18.07 -17.28 -8.75
C LEU A 290 19.60 -17.38 -8.90
N ALA A 291 20.30 -16.25 -9.05
CA ALA A 291 21.77 -16.26 -9.04
C ALA A 291 22.33 -16.60 -7.66
N TYR A 292 21.59 -16.26 -6.59
CA TYR A 292 21.90 -16.65 -5.21
C TYR A 292 20.59 -16.85 -4.43
N PRO A 293 19.91 -18.02 -4.53
CA PRO A 293 18.57 -18.23 -3.95
C PRO A 293 18.47 -18.00 -2.45
N MET A 294 19.55 -18.19 -1.71
CA MET A 294 19.61 -17.94 -0.26
C MET A 294 19.49 -16.45 0.11
N ILE A 295 19.57 -15.54 -0.85
CA ILE A 295 19.40 -14.11 -0.60
C ILE A 295 18.04 -13.79 -0.01
N ILE A 296 16.99 -14.49 -0.47
CA ILE A 296 15.59 -14.20 -0.09
C ILE A 296 15.35 -14.45 1.40
N PRO A 297 15.61 -15.66 1.96
CA PRO A 297 15.43 -15.87 3.40
C PRO A 297 16.39 -15.05 4.25
N ILE A 298 17.62 -14.77 3.80
CA ILE A 298 18.59 -13.96 4.56
C ILE A 298 18.08 -12.51 4.66
N VAL A 299 17.70 -11.90 3.53
CA VAL A 299 17.18 -10.54 3.52
C VAL A 299 15.86 -10.44 4.30
N LYS A 300 14.98 -11.45 4.20
CA LYS A 300 13.75 -11.49 4.99
C LYS A 300 14.05 -11.52 6.49
N ALA A 301 15.00 -12.35 6.94
CA ALA A 301 15.40 -12.41 8.35
C ALA A 301 15.99 -11.08 8.84
N ALA A 302 16.84 -10.43 8.03
CA ALA A 302 17.40 -9.12 8.36
C ALA A 302 16.32 -8.02 8.46
N VAL A 303 15.34 -8.03 7.56
CA VAL A 303 14.20 -7.11 7.60
C VAL A 303 13.34 -7.35 8.85
N ASP A 304 13.05 -8.61 9.20
CA ASP A 304 12.28 -8.94 10.41
C ASP A 304 13.04 -8.49 11.68
N ALA A 305 14.32 -8.74 11.75
CA ALA A 305 15.17 -8.25 12.86
C ALA A 305 15.11 -6.72 12.95
N ALA A 306 15.27 -6.02 11.82
CA ALA A 306 15.20 -4.56 11.78
C ALA A 306 13.86 -3.99 12.25
N LEU A 307 12.74 -4.62 11.84
CA LEU A 307 11.40 -4.23 12.27
C LEU A 307 11.15 -4.53 13.76
N GLN A 308 11.74 -5.59 14.28
CA GLN A 308 11.62 -5.98 15.69
C GLN A 308 12.39 -5.05 16.63
N VAL A 309 13.65 -4.70 16.29
CA VAL A 309 14.47 -3.84 17.14
C VAL A 309 14.15 -2.36 16.97
N GLY A 310 13.69 -1.95 15.78
CA GLY A 310 13.38 -0.55 15.50
C GLY A 310 14.62 0.34 15.33
N LEU A 311 14.37 1.64 15.13
CA LEU A 311 15.43 2.64 15.03
C LEU A 311 15.90 3.07 16.45
N PRO A 312 17.20 3.31 16.65
CA PRO A 312 18.28 3.41 15.65
C PRO A 312 18.97 2.08 15.27
N GLU A 313 18.75 0.99 15.99
CA GLU A 313 19.47 -0.28 15.82
C GLU A 313 19.14 -1.01 14.53
N ALA A 314 17.96 -0.79 13.95
CA ALA A 314 17.52 -1.36 12.66
C ALA A 314 18.54 -1.16 11.52
N ARG A 315 19.39 -0.13 11.61
CA ARG A 315 20.46 0.14 10.62
C ARG A 315 21.45 -0.99 10.48
N ILE A 316 21.72 -1.76 11.57
CA ILE A 316 22.76 -2.78 11.60
C ILE A 316 22.37 -3.98 10.70
N PRO A 317 21.27 -4.71 10.96
CA PRO A 317 20.89 -5.84 10.11
C PRO A 317 20.56 -5.41 8.66
N LEU A 318 20.07 -4.18 8.45
CA LEU A 318 19.82 -3.69 7.11
C LEU A 318 21.11 -3.39 6.34
N ALA A 319 22.15 -2.87 6.99
CA ALA A 319 23.43 -2.64 6.35
C ALA A 319 24.06 -3.95 5.85
N ASP A 320 24.07 -5.00 6.68
CA ASP A 320 24.57 -6.32 6.28
C ASP A 320 23.81 -6.88 5.07
N ALA A 321 22.49 -6.80 5.09
CA ALA A 321 21.65 -7.27 3.98
C ALA A 321 21.86 -6.46 2.69
N VAL A 322 22.01 -5.14 2.79
CA VAL A 322 22.30 -4.25 1.64
C VAL A 322 23.63 -4.59 1.01
N VAL A 323 24.69 -4.74 1.82
CA VAL A 323 26.01 -5.13 1.31
C VAL A 323 25.95 -6.51 0.64
N LEU A 324 25.25 -7.46 1.23
CA LEU A 324 25.08 -8.78 0.66
C LEU A 324 24.36 -8.71 -0.69
N VAL A 325 23.28 -7.95 -0.81
CA VAL A 325 22.56 -7.74 -2.09
C VAL A 325 23.46 -7.08 -3.12
N CYS A 326 24.26 -6.09 -2.74
CA CYS A 326 25.20 -5.42 -3.65
C CYS A 326 26.27 -6.38 -4.18
N THR A 327 26.81 -7.24 -3.34
CA THR A 327 27.95 -8.11 -3.65
C THR A 327 27.57 -9.48 -4.23
N ALA A 328 26.28 -9.87 -4.14
CA ALA A 328 25.77 -11.10 -4.71
C ALA A 328 25.76 -11.08 -6.25
N PRO A 329 25.94 -12.24 -6.90
CA PRO A 329 25.72 -12.34 -8.35
C PRO A 329 24.28 -11.94 -8.70
N LYS A 330 24.06 -11.42 -9.92
CA LYS A 330 22.79 -10.86 -10.36
C LYS A 330 22.10 -11.77 -11.35
N SER A 331 20.77 -11.89 -11.22
CA SER A 331 19.88 -12.47 -12.25
C SER A 331 18.48 -11.91 -12.11
N ASN A 332 17.95 -11.40 -13.20
CA ASN A 332 16.55 -10.98 -13.31
C ASN A 332 15.73 -11.92 -14.22
N SER A 333 16.19 -13.13 -14.44
CA SER A 333 15.54 -14.10 -15.32
C SER A 333 14.11 -14.41 -14.93
N ALA A 334 13.85 -14.63 -13.65
CA ALA A 334 12.51 -14.91 -13.13
C ALA A 334 11.59 -13.67 -13.24
N TYR A 335 12.12 -12.47 -12.94
CA TYR A 335 11.39 -11.20 -13.09
C TYR A 335 10.97 -10.94 -14.54
N LYS A 336 11.88 -11.11 -15.50
CA LYS A 336 11.56 -11.02 -16.94
C LYS A 336 10.52 -12.04 -17.34
N GLY A 337 10.65 -13.27 -16.85
CA GLY A 337 9.71 -14.35 -17.14
C GLY A 337 8.29 -14.07 -16.69
N ILE A 338 8.11 -13.64 -15.46
CA ILE A 338 6.76 -13.31 -14.95
C ILE A 338 6.17 -12.09 -15.65
N ASN A 339 6.97 -11.06 -15.98
CA ASN A 339 6.46 -9.89 -16.69
C ASN A 339 5.99 -10.25 -18.10
N ALA A 340 6.74 -11.06 -18.84
CA ALA A 340 6.32 -11.54 -20.15
C ALA A 340 5.04 -12.39 -20.09
N ALA A 341 4.88 -13.22 -19.05
CA ALA A 341 3.66 -13.99 -18.85
C ALA A 341 2.47 -13.09 -18.49
N MET A 342 2.68 -12.06 -17.65
CA MET A 342 1.65 -11.08 -17.30
C MET A 342 1.20 -10.27 -18.52
N GLU A 343 2.14 -9.86 -19.37
CA GLU A 343 1.84 -9.16 -20.62
C GLU A 343 0.96 -10.00 -21.56
N ASP A 344 1.30 -11.28 -21.74
CA ASP A 344 0.48 -12.19 -22.55
C ASP A 344 -0.94 -12.32 -21.98
N VAL A 345 -1.09 -12.48 -20.66
CA VAL A 345 -2.40 -12.57 -19.99
C VAL A 345 -3.20 -11.28 -20.16
N GLN A 346 -2.59 -10.11 -19.96
CA GLN A 346 -3.24 -8.80 -20.13
C GLN A 346 -3.71 -8.56 -21.56
N ASN A 347 -2.97 -9.06 -22.54
CA ASN A 347 -3.32 -9.00 -23.96
C ASN A 347 -4.33 -10.07 -24.40
N GLY A 348 -4.84 -10.89 -23.48
CA GLY A 348 -5.79 -11.96 -23.78
C GLY A 348 -5.17 -13.25 -24.31
N ASN A 349 -3.82 -13.32 -24.36
CA ASN A 349 -3.08 -14.48 -24.87
C ASN A 349 -2.89 -15.54 -23.76
N TYR A 350 -3.95 -16.08 -23.20
CA TYR A 350 -3.85 -17.09 -22.13
C TYR A 350 -4.33 -18.48 -22.55
N GLY A 351 -5.09 -18.61 -23.66
CA GLY A 351 -5.55 -19.86 -24.22
C GLY A 351 -6.37 -20.74 -23.27
N ARG A 352 -6.88 -21.87 -23.78
CA ARG A 352 -7.62 -22.85 -22.97
C ARG A 352 -6.66 -23.81 -22.28
N ILE A 353 -6.87 -24.03 -20.98
CA ILE A 353 -6.06 -24.97 -20.20
C ILE A 353 -6.13 -26.38 -20.85
N PRO A 354 -4.98 -27.04 -21.12
CA PRO A 354 -4.95 -28.39 -21.69
C PRO A 354 -5.79 -29.37 -20.85
N ARG A 355 -6.55 -30.22 -21.53
CA ARG A 355 -7.45 -31.17 -20.87
C ARG A 355 -6.74 -32.03 -19.82
N THR A 356 -5.52 -32.46 -20.11
CA THR A 356 -4.68 -33.27 -19.21
C THR A 356 -4.40 -32.60 -17.85
N LEU A 357 -4.48 -31.27 -17.78
CA LEU A 357 -4.20 -30.48 -16.56
C LEU A 357 -5.47 -30.05 -15.82
N GLN A 358 -6.66 -30.26 -16.39
CA GLN A 358 -7.93 -29.88 -15.76
C GLN A 358 -8.25 -30.81 -14.58
N ASN A 359 -8.98 -30.26 -13.59
CA ASN A 359 -9.35 -31.00 -12.40
C ASN A 359 -10.36 -32.10 -12.72
N LYS A 360 -10.06 -33.33 -12.30
CA LYS A 360 -10.90 -34.52 -12.49
C LYS A 360 -12.23 -34.49 -11.74
N HIS A 361 -12.29 -33.79 -10.61
CA HIS A 361 -13.48 -33.75 -9.74
C HIS A 361 -14.69 -33.04 -10.35
N PHE A 362 -14.50 -32.27 -11.42
CA PHE A 362 -15.56 -31.61 -12.17
C PHE A 362 -16.01 -32.37 -13.41
N ASP A 363 -15.41 -33.54 -13.68
CA ASP A 363 -15.88 -34.40 -14.76
C ASP A 363 -17.12 -35.15 -14.29
N GLY A 364 -18.24 -35.03 -15.02
CA GLY A 364 -19.42 -35.88 -14.79
C GLY A 364 -19.06 -37.34 -14.83
N GLU A 365 -19.82 -38.19 -14.13
CA GLU A 365 -19.53 -39.65 -14.05
C GLU A 365 -19.49 -40.31 -15.43
N ASP A 366 -20.24 -39.80 -16.42
CA ASP A 366 -20.39 -40.32 -17.78
C ASP A 366 -19.36 -39.74 -18.78
N ASN A 367 -18.37 -38.97 -18.38
CA ASN A 367 -17.38 -38.42 -19.30
C ASN A 367 -16.32 -39.47 -19.66
N PRO A 368 -16.28 -39.97 -20.90
CA PRO A 368 -15.33 -41.05 -21.32
C PRO A 368 -13.85 -40.62 -21.23
N ASN A 369 -13.60 -39.30 -21.13
CA ASN A 369 -12.27 -38.72 -21.03
C ASN A 369 -11.89 -38.33 -19.58
N LYS A 370 -12.66 -38.78 -18.59
CA LYS A 370 -12.43 -38.50 -17.17
C LYS A 370 -11.05 -38.92 -16.72
N GLY A 371 -10.20 -37.95 -16.36
CA GLY A 371 -8.87 -38.19 -15.78
C GLY A 371 -7.86 -38.92 -16.65
N GLN A 372 -8.17 -39.15 -17.95
CA GLN A 372 -7.24 -39.76 -18.88
C GLN A 372 -6.17 -38.74 -19.30
N PHE A 373 -4.96 -39.28 -19.57
CA PHE A 373 -3.83 -38.59 -20.23
C PHE A 373 -2.87 -37.75 -19.37
N TYR A 374 -3.15 -37.44 -18.09
CA TYR A 374 -2.10 -36.84 -17.25
C TYR A 374 -1.06 -37.92 -16.86
N LYS A 375 0.17 -37.70 -17.27
CA LYS A 375 1.30 -38.53 -16.88
C LYS A 375 1.91 -37.97 -15.61
N TYR A 376 1.86 -38.76 -14.52
CA TYR A 376 2.40 -38.30 -13.23
C TYR A 376 3.94 -38.42 -13.24
N PRO A 377 4.67 -37.28 -13.13
CA PRO A 377 6.14 -37.32 -13.32
C PRO A 377 6.89 -38.22 -12.36
N HIS A 378 6.40 -38.42 -11.13
CA HIS A 378 7.06 -39.30 -10.15
C HIS A 378 7.05 -40.77 -10.51
N ASP A 379 6.20 -41.22 -11.45
CA ASP A 379 6.16 -42.57 -11.96
C ASP A 379 7.25 -42.83 -13.02
N TYR A 380 8.00 -41.79 -13.40
CA TYR A 380 9.00 -41.85 -14.45
C TYR A 380 10.41 -41.61 -13.92
N LYS A 381 11.41 -42.11 -14.65
CA LYS A 381 12.83 -41.93 -14.33
C LYS A 381 13.17 -40.44 -14.20
N ASN A 382 13.93 -40.10 -13.18
CA ASN A 382 14.30 -38.71 -12.82
C ASN A 382 13.09 -37.78 -12.56
N HIS A 383 11.93 -38.35 -12.23
CA HIS A 383 10.68 -37.62 -11.98
C HIS A 383 10.33 -36.65 -13.12
N TYR A 384 10.59 -37.07 -14.36
CA TYR A 384 10.35 -36.26 -15.56
C TYR A 384 9.69 -37.10 -16.66
N VAL A 385 8.69 -36.50 -17.29
CA VAL A 385 8.04 -37.04 -18.50
C VAL A 385 7.68 -35.87 -19.42
N SER A 386 7.93 -36.04 -20.71
CA SER A 386 7.57 -35.06 -21.71
C SER A 386 6.06 -35.06 -21.92
N GLN A 387 5.41 -33.91 -21.58
CA GLN A 387 4.02 -33.64 -21.88
C GLN A 387 3.81 -32.13 -22.02
N GLN A 388 2.69 -31.75 -22.63
CA GLN A 388 2.36 -30.34 -22.81
C GLN A 388 1.71 -29.77 -21.56
N TYR A 389 2.21 -28.61 -21.09
CA TYR A 389 1.67 -27.86 -19.96
C TYR A 389 1.05 -26.53 -20.35
N LEU A 390 1.58 -25.84 -21.37
CA LEU A 390 1.00 -24.60 -21.85
C LEU A 390 -0.18 -24.85 -22.79
N PRO A 391 -1.17 -23.96 -22.83
CA PRO A 391 -2.23 -23.94 -23.84
C PRO A 391 -1.70 -24.00 -25.27
N ASP A 392 -2.51 -24.51 -26.20
CA ASP A 392 -2.13 -24.68 -27.59
C ASP A 392 -1.68 -23.38 -28.26
N ASP A 393 -2.40 -22.30 -27.97
CA ASP A 393 -2.16 -20.98 -28.56
C ASP A 393 -0.79 -20.39 -28.18
N ILE A 394 -0.26 -20.80 -27.02
CA ILE A 394 1.00 -20.29 -26.46
C ILE A 394 2.03 -21.38 -26.18
N LYS A 395 1.86 -22.60 -26.73
CA LYS A 395 2.74 -23.76 -26.47
C LYS A 395 4.21 -23.52 -26.81
N SER A 396 4.51 -22.60 -27.71
CA SER A 396 5.87 -22.23 -28.11
C SER A 396 6.51 -21.15 -27.25
N ARG A 397 5.74 -20.52 -26.33
CA ARG A 397 6.24 -19.47 -25.45
C ARG A 397 7.32 -19.99 -24.50
N LYS A 398 8.31 -19.14 -24.25
CA LYS A 398 9.39 -19.39 -23.29
C LYS A 398 9.49 -18.18 -22.40
N TYR A 399 8.91 -18.25 -21.21
CA TYR A 399 8.95 -17.16 -20.24
C TYR A 399 10.25 -17.16 -19.42
N TYR A 400 10.73 -18.35 -19.01
CA TYR A 400 11.96 -18.45 -18.25
C TYR A 400 13.15 -18.82 -19.15
N VAL A 401 14.19 -18.01 -19.07
CA VAL A 401 15.48 -18.22 -19.72
C VAL A 401 16.54 -18.20 -18.62
N PHE A 402 17.34 -19.27 -18.51
CA PHE A 402 18.41 -19.35 -17.53
C PHE A 402 19.42 -18.21 -17.73
N GLY A 403 19.78 -17.52 -16.65
CA GLY A 403 20.85 -16.55 -16.64
C GLY A 403 22.23 -17.23 -16.84
N ASP A 404 23.22 -16.42 -17.10
CA ASP A 404 24.59 -16.88 -17.36
C ASP A 404 25.43 -17.12 -16.09
N ASN A 405 24.86 -16.88 -14.90
CA ASN A 405 25.51 -17.15 -13.63
C ASN A 405 25.68 -18.64 -13.33
N LYS A 406 26.61 -18.96 -12.45
CA LYS A 406 27.01 -20.35 -12.13
C LYS A 406 25.85 -21.24 -11.68
N ILE A 407 24.94 -20.74 -10.86
CA ILE A 407 23.85 -21.52 -10.27
C ILE A 407 22.79 -21.85 -11.34
N GLU A 408 22.35 -20.86 -12.11
CA GLU A 408 21.36 -21.10 -13.17
C GLU A 408 21.94 -21.97 -14.32
N GLN A 409 23.21 -21.83 -14.64
CA GLN A 409 23.86 -22.68 -15.63
C GLN A 409 24.01 -24.12 -15.14
N ALA A 410 24.28 -24.34 -13.85
CA ALA A 410 24.28 -25.70 -13.25
C ALA A 410 22.87 -26.32 -13.31
N ALA A 411 21.83 -25.55 -12.96
CA ALA A 411 20.46 -26.00 -13.07
C ALA A 411 20.04 -26.30 -14.52
N LYS A 412 20.47 -25.47 -15.47
CA LYS A 412 20.25 -25.72 -16.90
C LYS A 412 20.89 -27.05 -17.36
N ALA A 413 22.16 -27.25 -17.02
CA ALA A 413 22.89 -28.47 -17.37
C ALA A 413 22.21 -29.74 -16.80
N TYR A 414 21.77 -29.68 -15.54
CA TYR A 414 21.00 -30.77 -14.92
C TYR A 414 19.70 -31.05 -15.69
N TRP A 415 18.90 -30.04 -16.02
CA TRP A 415 17.65 -30.24 -16.74
C TRP A 415 17.82 -30.66 -18.19
N ASP A 416 18.89 -30.22 -18.87
CA ASP A 416 19.20 -30.66 -20.21
C ASP A 416 19.58 -32.14 -20.22
N LEU A 417 20.30 -32.63 -19.20
CA LEU A 417 20.59 -34.06 -18.99
C LEU A 417 19.30 -34.82 -18.73
N VAL A 418 18.43 -34.39 -17.84
CA VAL A 418 17.15 -35.01 -17.50
C VAL A 418 16.23 -35.11 -18.72
N LYS A 419 16.21 -34.09 -19.57
CA LYS A 419 15.41 -34.01 -20.79
C LYS A 419 16.02 -34.77 -22.00
N GLY A 420 17.15 -35.44 -21.79
CA GLY A 420 17.82 -36.20 -22.85
C GLY A 420 18.44 -35.39 -23.98
N LYS A 421 18.69 -34.09 -23.72
CA LYS A 421 19.44 -33.26 -24.66
C LYS A 421 20.92 -33.57 -24.52
N THR A 422 21.45 -34.35 -25.49
CA THR A 422 22.88 -34.67 -25.53
C THR A 422 23.68 -33.43 -25.89
N TYR A 423 24.38 -32.84 -24.93
CA TYR A 423 25.46 -31.92 -25.24
C TYR A 423 26.65 -32.72 -25.71
N LYS A 424 27.19 -32.41 -26.88
CA LYS A 424 28.59 -32.71 -27.19
C LYS A 424 29.44 -31.96 -26.14
N ILE A 425 29.87 -32.69 -25.11
CA ILE A 425 30.82 -32.18 -24.14
C ILE A 425 32.10 -31.89 -24.94
N LEU A 426 32.41 -30.63 -25.17
CA LEU A 426 33.75 -30.21 -25.47
C LEU A 426 34.59 -30.64 -24.28
N ALA A 427 35.42 -31.70 -24.52
CA ALA A 427 36.37 -32.21 -23.55
C ALA A 427 37.30 -31.10 -23.08
N GLY A 428 37.14 -30.70 -21.85
CA GLY A 428 38.02 -29.70 -21.27
C GLY A 428 37.41 -28.98 -20.07
N CYS A 429 37.01 -29.70 -19.03
CA CYS A 429 36.98 -29.21 -17.63
C CYS A 429 36.40 -30.28 -16.70
N LEU A 430 37.12 -31.40 -16.59
CA LEU A 430 37.07 -32.26 -15.41
C LEU A 430 38.32 -31.89 -14.60
N LEU A 431 38.12 -31.03 -13.60
CA LEU A 431 38.98 -30.86 -12.43
C LEU A 431 38.48 -29.61 -11.68
N LEU A 432 37.71 -29.86 -10.66
CA LEU A 432 37.90 -29.34 -9.29
C LEU A 432 36.64 -29.62 -8.48
N CYS A 433 36.84 -30.57 -7.57
CA CYS A 433 35.92 -30.88 -6.44
C CYS A 433 35.69 -29.67 -5.56
#